data_62ba4457dcb0e1134bc0e898ddcdabcf
#
_entry.id   62ba4457dcb0e1134bc0e898ddcdabcf
#
_cell.length_a   1.000
_cell.length_b   1.000
_cell.length_c   1.000
_cell.angle_alpha   90.00
_cell.angle_beta   90.00
_cell.angle_gamma   90.00
#
_symmetry.space_group_name_H-M   'P 1'
#
loop_
_entity.id
_entity.type
_entity.pdbx_description
1 polymer ?
#
loop_
_entity_poly.entity_id
_entity_poly.type
_entity_poly.pdbx_seq_one_letter_code
_entity_poly.pdbx_strand_id
1 'polypeptide(L)'
;MIAKAKVISHGTNAIRYSVDKDKAEIVKTNLLPDDISPTAMWARMLALQKKFEDRLNRYHPLKRNMIRIEVSPTSDETQGWTIEDWQRLADDFIREFDAVDLSAKSKHKSAKATNLKDSQYVVALHRDSKSGIMHLHIDANRIDIKGNVNDAHYIYERAMMAASKTGQQRGWKDAQEVSQRNKDMIAQDCLSVLARMPRFDWGLYTKCLTQIGYDVCLLYTSPSPRDTR
;
A
#
# COMPACT_ATOMS: atom_id res chain seq x y z
N MET A 1 -1.28 -10.36 4.37
CA MET A 1 -1.65 -9.22 3.46
C MET A 1 -0.81 -7.99 3.78
N ILE A 2 -0.40 -7.20 2.78
CA ILE A 2 0.26 -5.89 2.92
C ILE A 2 -0.53 -4.80 2.18
N ALA A 3 -0.38 -3.54 2.60
CA ALA A 3 -0.90 -2.41 1.82
C ALA A 3 0.04 -1.21 1.87
N LYS A 4 -0.02 -0.39 0.82
CA LYS A 4 0.71 0.87 0.68
C LYS A 4 -0.26 1.96 0.26
N ALA A 5 -0.09 3.16 0.78
CA ALA A 5 -0.86 4.31 0.36
C ALA A 5 0.04 5.53 0.15
N LYS A 6 -0.34 6.36 -0.82
CA LYS A 6 0.30 7.64 -1.10
C LYS A 6 -0.71 8.64 -1.65
N VAL A 7 -0.40 9.92 -1.52
CA VAL A 7 -1.15 10.98 -2.20
C VAL A 7 -0.42 11.45 -3.45
N ILE A 8 -1.18 11.65 -4.52
CA ILE A 8 -0.66 12.00 -5.84
C ILE A 8 -1.42 13.17 -6.44
N SER A 9 -0.87 13.78 -7.50
CA SER A 9 -1.44 14.93 -8.21
C SER A 9 -1.88 14.62 -9.66
N HIS A 10 -1.67 13.39 -10.15
CA HIS A 10 -1.93 13.01 -11.54
C HIS A 10 -3.03 11.95 -11.64
N GLY A 11 -4.26 12.35 -11.24
CA GLY A 11 -5.38 11.43 -11.10
C GLY A 11 -5.77 10.67 -12.35
N THR A 12 -5.83 11.33 -13.52
CA THR A 12 -6.15 10.66 -14.80
C THR A 12 -5.15 9.53 -15.09
N ASN A 13 -3.86 9.81 -14.96
CA ASN A 13 -2.83 8.82 -15.24
C ASN A 13 -2.86 7.66 -14.24
N ALA A 14 -3.20 7.96 -12.98
CA ALA A 14 -3.33 6.93 -11.95
C ALA A 14 -4.51 5.99 -12.26
N ILE A 15 -5.70 6.55 -12.51
CA ILE A 15 -6.89 5.75 -12.84
C ILE A 15 -6.65 4.96 -14.13
N ARG A 16 -6.09 5.60 -15.17
CA ARG A 16 -5.75 4.92 -16.42
C ARG A 16 -4.80 3.74 -16.18
N TYR A 17 -3.75 3.94 -15.40
CA TYR A 17 -2.84 2.86 -15.03
C TYR A 17 -3.56 1.71 -14.31
N SER A 18 -4.54 2.04 -13.47
CA SER A 18 -5.27 1.03 -12.67
C SER A 18 -6.30 0.27 -13.48
N VAL A 19 -6.96 0.89 -14.49
CA VAL A 19 -8.10 0.28 -15.20
C VAL A 19 -7.84 -0.07 -16.68
N ASP A 20 -6.88 0.57 -17.35
CA ASP A 20 -6.63 0.36 -18.79
C ASP A 20 -5.55 -0.70 -19.09
N LYS A 21 -5.02 -1.38 -18.08
CA LYS A 21 -4.06 -2.46 -18.29
C LYS A 21 -4.76 -3.72 -18.82
N ASP A 22 -4.07 -4.46 -19.71
CA ASP A 22 -4.60 -5.66 -20.39
C ASP A 22 -5.18 -6.73 -19.44
N LYS A 23 -4.73 -6.76 -18.18
CA LYS A 23 -5.15 -7.72 -17.15
C LYS A 23 -5.75 -7.04 -15.92
N ALA A 24 -6.19 -5.80 -16.08
CA ALA A 24 -6.90 -5.07 -15.04
C ALA A 24 -8.42 -5.28 -15.20
N GLU A 25 -9.11 -5.40 -14.08
CA GLU A 25 -10.55 -5.55 -14.03
C GLU A 25 -11.12 -4.61 -12.98
N ILE A 26 -12.12 -3.79 -13.33
CA ILE A 26 -12.81 -2.95 -12.35
C ILE A 26 -13.62 -3.86 -11.44
N VAL A 27 -13.25 -3.85 -10.16
CA VAL A 27 -13.91 -4.64 -9.12
C VAL A 27 -15.10 -3.89 -8.54
N LYS A 28 -14.92 -2.57 -8.34
CA LYS A 28 -15.92 -1.73 -7.71
C LYS A 28 -15.66 -0.26 -8.01
N THR A 29 -16.74 0.51 -8.11
CA THR A 29 -16.73 1.98 -8.03
C THR A 29 -17.56 2.44 -6.83
N ASN A 30 -17.31 3.65 -6.35
CA ASN A 30 -18.13 4.29 -5.34
C ASN A 30 -18.40 5.74 -5.74
N LEU A 31 -19.66 6.12 -5.82
CA LEU A 31 -20.11 7.46 -6.21
C LEU A 31 -19.56 7.89 -7.60
N LEU A 32 -19.21 6.92 -8.42
CA LEU A 32 -18.80 7.04 -9.81
C LEU A 32 -19.51 5.95 -10.62
N PRO A 33 -19.97 6.22 -11.86
CA PRO A 33 -20.36 5.17 -12.78
C PRO A 33 -19.15 4.28 -13.13
N ASP A 34 -19.39 3.01 -13.36
CA ASP A 34 -18.37 2.01 -13.75
C ASP A 34 -18.15 1.90 -15.26
N ASP A 35 -19.11 2.41 -16.04
CA ASP A 35 -19.14 2.38 -17.51
C ASP A 35 -18.52 3.61 -18.19
N ILE A 36 -17.83 4.48 -17.44
CA ILE A 36 -17.19 5.69 -17.95
C ILE A 36 -15.67 5.56 -18.04
N SER A 37 -15.07 6.29 -18.98
CA SER A 37 -13.61 6.28 -19.16
C SER A 37 -12.85 6.80 -17.91
N PRO A 38 -11.57 6.39 -17.72
CA PRO A 38 -10.73 6.91 -16.64
C PRO A 38 -10.64 8.43 -16.61
N THR A 39 -10.61 9.06 -17.78
CA THR A 39 -10.62 10.53 -17.91
C THR A 39 -11.93 11.13 -17.39
N ALA A 40 -13.06 10.50 -17.70
CA ALA A 40 -14.36 10.94 -17.21
C ALA A 40 -14.52 10.71 -15.70
N MET A 41 -14.00 9.60 -15.15
CA MET A 41 -13.93 9.36 -13.69
C MET A 41 -13.17 10.48 -13.00
N TRP A 42 -11.99 10.82 -13.51
CA TRP A 42 -11.18 11.90 -12.94
C TRP A 42 -11.86 13.27 -13.09
N ALA A 43 -12.47 13.55 -14.22
CA ALA A 43 -13.21 14.79 -14.41
C ALA A 43 -14.34 14.97 -13.39
N ARG A 44 -15.06 13.90 -13.03
CA ARG A 44 -16.08 13.93 -11.97
C ARG A 44 -15.47 14.17 -10.59
N MET A 45 -14.32 13.57 -10.28
CA MET A 45 -13.59 13.84 -9.03
C MET A 45 -13.16 15.31 -8.96
N LEU A 46 -12.62 15.86 -10.05
CA LEU A 46 -12.24 17.28 -10.13
C LEU A 46 -13.45 18.22 -10.03
N ALA A 47 -14.57 17.88 -10.64
CA ALA A 47 -15.79 18.67 -10.55
C ALA A 47 -16.27 18.79 -9.09
N LEU A 48 -16.20 17.68 -8.32
CA LEU A 48 -16.50 17.72 -6.90
C LEU A 48 -15.50 18.59 -6.13
N GLN A 49 -14.21 18.49 -6.41
CA GLN A 49 -13.18 19.35 -5.79
C GLN A 49 -13.42 20.83 -6.10
N LYS A 50 -13.75 21.16 -7.36
CA LYS A 50 -14.04 22.52 -7.77
C LYS A 50 -15.26 23.10 -7.04
N LYS A 51 -16.29 22.30 -6.80
CA LYS A 51 -17.46 22.74 -6.00
C LYS A 51 -17.08 23.26 -4.61
N PHE A 52 -15.98 22.77 -4.04
CA PHE A 52 -15.50 23.15 -2.72
C PHE A 52 -14.19 23.95 -2.75
N GLU A 53 -13.82 24.50 -3.93
CA GLU A 53 -12.51 25.13 -4.16
C GLU A 53 -12.19 26.24 -3.18
N ASP A 54 -13.14 27.14 -2.91
CA ASP A 54 -12.95 28.26 -1.97
C ASP A 54 -12.59 27.78 -0.56
N ARG A 55 -13.19 26.66 -0.13
CA ARG A 55 -12.89 26.05 1.17
C ARG A 55 -11.57 25.30 1.17
N LEU A 56 -11.28 24.55 0.12
CA LEU A 56 -10.08 23.72 -0.01
C LEU A 56 -8.82 24.56 -0.14
N ASN A 57 -8.90 25.68 -0.86
CA ASN A 57 -7.76 26.55 -1.17
C ASN A 57 -7.61 27.72 -0.21
N ARG A 58 -8.45 27.81 0.83
CA ARG A 58 -8.51 28.94 1.76
C ARG A 58 -7.15 29.29 2.39
N TYR A 59 -6.33 28.26 2.66
CA TYR A 59 -5.00 28.44 3.27
C TYR A 59 -3.88 27.95 2.34
N HIS A 60 -4.07 26.79 1.73
CA HIS A 60 -3.12 26.17 0.79
C HIS A 60 -3.86 25.36 -0.25
N PRO A 61 -3.51 25.53 -1.56
CA PRO A 61 -4.09 24.71 -2.62
C PRO A 61 -3.90 23.22 -2.38
N LEU A 62 -4.94 22.42 -2.63
CA LEU A 62 -4.88 20.96 -2.53
C LEU A 62 -4.11 20.38 -3.73
N LYS A 63 -2.78 20.52 -3.75
CA LYS A 63 -1.92 20.09 -4.87
C LYS A 63 -1.91 18.59 -5.09
N ARG A 64 -1.97 17.80 -3.99
CA ARG A 64 -2.06 16.34 -4.04
C ARG A 64 -3.50 15.95 -3.74
N ASN A 65 -4.27 15.73 -4.79
CA ASN A 65 -5.72 15.69 -4.74
C ASN A 65 -6.34 14.31 -4.96
N MET A 66 -5.51 13.25 -4.99
CA MET A 66 -5.94 11.85 -5.05
C MET A 66 -5.15 11.01 -4.04
N ILE A 67 -5.80 10.02 -3.45
CA ILE A 67 -5.20 8.95 -2.67
C ILE A 67 -5.13 7.72 -3.55
N ARG A 68 -3.95 7.12 -3.66
CA ARG A 68 -3.73 5.84 -4.30
C ARG A 68 -3.29 4.82 -3.25
N ILE A 69 -3.98 3.67 -3.25
CA ILE A 69 -3.72 2.57 -2.33
C ILE A 69 -3.49 1.30 -3.16
N GLU A 70 -2.53 0.50 -2.75
CA GLU A 70 -2.27 -0.84 -3.26
C GLU A 70 -2.47 -1.82 -2.11
N VAL A 71 -3.32 -2.84 -2.31
CA VAL A 71 -3.62 -3.88 -1.32
C VAL A 71 -3.25 -5.23 -1.91
N SER A 72 -2.27 -5.90 -1.29
CA SER A 72 -1.71 -7.17 -1.79
C SER A 72 -1.84 -8.25 -0.72
N PRO A 73 -2.85 -9.12 -0.80
CA PRO A 73 -2.86 -10.39 -0.09
C PRO A 73 -1.81 -11.34 -0.69
N THR A 74 -1.51 -12.44 -0.04
CA THR A 74 -0.66 -13.48 -0.63
C THR A 74 -1.46 -14.35 -1.59
N SER A 75 -0.79 -15.08 -2.49
CA SER A 75 -1.45 -15.99 -3.43
C SER A 75 -2.22 -17.10 -2.70
N ASP A 76 -1.69 -17.58 -1.58
CA ASP A 76 -2.34 -18.62 -0.77
C ASP A 76 -3.65 -18.12 -0.14
N GLU A 77 -3.69 -16.83 0.24
CA GLU A 77 -4.86 -16.19 0.86
C GLU A 77 -6.00 -15.97 -0.13
N THR A 78 -5.72 -15.99 -1.45
CA THR A 78 -6.68 -15.64 -2.51
C THR A 78 -6.92 -16.73 -3.54
N GLN A 79 -6.48 -17.94 -3.24
CA GLN A 79 -6.67 -19.07 -4.16
C GLN A 79 -8.17 -19.34 -4.40
N GLY A 80 -8.57 -19.38 -5.67
CA GLY A 80 -9.95 -19.66 -6.06
C GLY A 80 -10.95 -18.50 -5.86
N TRP A 81 -10.46 -17.29 -5.59
CA TRP A 81 -11.32 -16.14 -5.36
C TRP A 81 -12.07 -15.69 -6.61
N THR A 82 -13.34 -15.32 -6.39
CA THR A 82 -14.22 -14.68 -7.36
C THR A 82 -14.08 -13.14 -7.26
N ILE A 83 -14.72 -12.41 -8.17
CA ILE A 83 -14.75 -10.93 -8.12
C ILE A 83 -15.46 -10.44 -6.86
N GLU A 84 -16.49 -11.14 -6.40
CA GLU A 84 -17.22 -10.80 -5.17
C GLU A 84 -16.33 -10.94 -3.91
N ASP A 85 -15.36 -11.86 -3.91
CA ASP A 85 -14.38 -11.98 -2.82
C ASP A 85 -13.46 -10.75 -2.78
N TRP A 86 -13.02 -10.29 -3.95
CA TRP A 86 -12.22 -9.07 -4.09
C TRP A 86 -13.01 -7.82 -3.72
N GLN A 87 -14.31 -7.74 -4.05
CA GLN A 87 -15.19 -6.66 -3.61
C GLN A 87 -15.29 -6.63 -2.09
N ARG A 88 -15.53 -7.78 -1.45
CA ARG A 88 -15.57 -7.90 0.01
C ARG A 88 -14.25 -7.50 0.66
N LEU A 89 -13.10 -7.87 0.06
CA LEU A 89 -11.80 -7.43 0.55
C LEU A 89 -11.65 -5.90 0.48
N ALA A 90 -12.07 -5.30 -0.63
CA ALA A 90 -12.01 -3.84 -0.80
C ALA A 90 -12.87 -3.12 0.25
N ASP A 91 -14.09 -3.62 0.51
CA ASP A 91 -15.00 -3.04 1.51
C ASP A 91 -14.46 -3.16 2.92
N ASP A 92 -13.96 -4.34 3.29
CA ASP A 92 -13.35 -4.57 4.60
C ASP A 92 -12.13 -3.69 4.81
N PHE A 93 -11.26 -3.60 3.79
CA PHE A 93 -10.06 -2.77 3.86
C PHE A 93 -10.40 -1.28 3.98
N ILE A 94 -11.34 -0.76 3.19
CA ILE A 94 -11.76 0.66 3.24
C ILE A 94 -12.37 0.97 4.61
N ARG A 95 -13.20 0.09 5.16
CA ARG A 95 -13.76 0.24 6.49
C ARG A 95 -12.66 0.35 7.56
N GLU A 96 -11.69 -0.57 7.54
CA GLU A 96 -10.57 -0.56 8.48
C GLU A 96 -9.65 0.65 8.25
N PHE A 97 -9.43 1.05 7.00
CA PHE A 97 -8.63 2.23 6.66
C PHE A 97 -9.22 3.51 7.26
N ASP A 98 -10.54 3.68 7.16
CA ASP A 98 -11.25 4.83 7.76
C ASP A 98 -11.30 4.74 9.29
N ALA A 99 -11.31 3.53 9.86
CA ALA A 99 -11.34 3.31 11.31
C ALA A 99 -9.98 3.46 12.01
N VAL A 100 -8.85 3.52 11.28
CA VAL A 100 -7.52 3.69 11.89
C VAL A 100 -7.42 5.06 12.59
N ASP A 101 -7.13 5.04 13.88
CA ASP A 101 -6.82 6.24 14.67
C ASP A 101 -5.29 6.42 14.80
N LEU A 102 -4.80 7.53 14.28
CA LEU A 102 -3.39 7.94 14.34
C LEU A 102 -3.17 9.11 15.32
N SER A 103 -4.15 9.46 16.14
CA SER A 103 -4.09 10.61 17.06
C SER A 103 -2.94 10.52 18.06
N ALA A 104 -2.53 9.31 18.44
CA ALA A 104 -1.39 9.09 19.33
C ALA A 104 -0.03 9.39 18.67
N LYS A 105 0.05 9.28 17.33
CA LYS A 105 1.28 9.48 16.55
C LYS A 105 1.44 10.90 16.03
N SER A 106 0.38 11.69 15.98
CA SER A 106 0.38 13.01 15.37
C SER A 106 -0.12 14.08 16.32
N LYS A 107 0.66 15.17 16.43
CA LYS A 107 0.22 16.41 17.12
C LYS A 107 -0.83 17.19 16.31
N HIS A 108 -1.02 16.87 15.02
CA HIS A 108 -2.00 17.52 14.18
C HIS A 108 -3.39 16.91 14.38
N LYS A 109 -4.35 17.75 14.75
CA LYS A 109 -5.75 17.31 14.94
C LYS A 109 -6.37 16.73 13.66
N SER A 110 -5.86 17.11 12.48
CA SER A 110 -6.33 16.65 11.18
C SER A 110 -5.86 15.23 10.80
N ALA A 111 -4.82 14.69 11.45
CA ALA A 111 -4.34 13.31 11.19
C ALA A 111 -5.31 12.23 11.67
N LYS A 112 -6.55 12.60 12.00
CA LYS A 112 -7.47 11.77 12.77
C LYS A 112 -8.41 10.94 11.92
N ALA A 113 -8.75 11.39 10.72
CA ALA A 113 -9.80 10.71 9.97
C ALA A 113 -9.59 10.74 8.46
N THR A 114 -9.89 9.62 7.83
CA THR A 114 -10.30 9.53 6.44
C THR A 114 -11.77 9.12 6.39
N ASN A 115 -12.43 9.38 5.27
CA ASN A 115 -13.81 9.03 5.01
C ASN A 115 -13.94 8.56 3.56
N LEU A 116 -13.18 7.50 3.23
CA LEU A 116 -13.18 6.94 1.88
C LEU A 116 -14.54 6.36 1.52
N LYS A 117 -15.28 5.82 2.49
CA LYS A 117 -16.64 5.30 2.25
C LYS A 117 -17.59 6.32 1.62
N ASP A 118 -17.43 7.60 1.94
CA ASP A 118 -18.21 8.70 1.38
C ASP A 118 -17.41 9.51 0.34
N SER A 119 -16.30 8.98 -0.17
CA SER A 119 -15.50 9.59 -1.23
C SER A 119 -15.71 8.86 -2.55
N GLN A 120 -15.50 9.57 -3.66
CA GLN A 120 -15.47 8.93 -4.98
C GLN A 120 -14.21 8.09 -5.11
N TYR A 121 -14.33 6.83 -5.51
CA TYR A 121 -13.19 5.98 -5.80
C TYR A 121 -13.49 4.92 -6.86
N VAL A 122 -12.44 4.36 -7.44
CA VAL A 122 -12.46 3.15 -8.27
C VAL A 122 -11.48 2.14 -7.68
N VAL A 123 -11.89 0.88 -7.68
CA VAL A 123 -11.07 -0.28 -7.29
C VAL A 123 -10.87 -1.15 -8.51
N ALA A 124 -9.62 -1.43 -8.84
CA ALA A 124 -9.25 -2.33 -9.93
C ALA A 124 -8.37 -3.47 -9.41
N LEU A 125 -8.62 -4.69 -9.89
CA LEU A 125 -7.80 -5.87 -9.65
C LEU A 125 -6.75 -5.99 -10.73
N HIS A 126 -5.50 -6.09 -10.35
CA HIS A 126 -4.37 -6.37 -11.23
C HIS A 126 -3.93 -7.83 -11.10
N ARG A 127 -3.79 -8.50 -12.26
CA ARG A 127 -3.36 -9.90 -12.37
C ARG A 127 -1.98 -10.06 -13.01
N ASP A 128 -1.30 -8.95 -13.32
CA ASP A 128 -0.08 -8.88 -14.15
C ASP A 128 1.19 -8.54 -13.35
N SER A 129 1.21 -8.77 -12.05
CA SER A 129 2.42 -8.49 -11.27
C SER A 129 3.56 -9.43 -11.67
N LYS A 130 4.80 -8.93 -11.65
CA LYS A 130 6.01 -9.74 -11.93
C LYS A 130 6.18 -10.92 -10.97
N SER A 131 5.63 -10.82 -9.79
CA SER A 131 5.63 -11.88 -8.76
C SER A 131 4.44 -12.84 -8.88
N GLY A 132 3.52 -12.64 -9.83
CA GLY A 132 2.29 -13.41 -9.95
C GLY A 132 1.25 -13.12 -8.86
N ILE A 133 1.51 -12.17 -7.95
CA ILE A 133 0.59 -11.83 -6.85
C ILE A 133 -0.48 -10.87 -7.37
N MET A 134 -1.73 -11.27 -7.28
CA MET A 134 -2.87 -10.39 -7.56
C MET A 134 -3.01 -9.32 -6.48
N HIS A 135 -3.36 -8.10 -6.88
CA HIS A 135 -3.49 -6.98 -5.94
C HIS A 135 -4.54 -5.98 -6.40
N LEU A 136 -5.14 -5.30 -5.43
CA LEU A 136 -6.08 -4.21 -5.70
C LEU A 136 -5.35 -2.87 -5.78
N HIS A 137 -5.76 -2.06 -6.75
CA HIS A 137 -5.51 -0.62 -6.77
C HIS A 137 -6.79 0.11 -6.41
N ILE A 138 -6.73 1.02 -5.44
CA ILE A 138 -7.82 1.91 -5.05
C ILE A 138 -7.36 3.34 -5.34
N ASP A 139 -8.00 3.98 -6.30
CA ASP A 139 -7.77 5.39 -6.62
C ASP A 139 -8.97 6.22 -6.14
N ALA A 140 -8.77 6.97 -5.06
CA ALA A 140 -9.82 7.69 -4.35
C ALA A 140 -9.64 9.20 -4.41
N ASN A 141 -10.75 9.92 -4.55
CA ASN A 141 -10.78 11.36 -4.41
C ASN A 141 -10.27 11.77 -3.02
N ARG A 142 -9.41 12.79 -2.97
CA ARG A 142 -8.87 13.32 -1.74
C ARG A 142 -9.91 13.99 -0.83
N ILE A 143 -11.13 14.21 -1.33
CA ILE A 143 -12.24 14.76 -0.56
C ILE A 143 -13.45 13.83 -0.57
N ASP A 144 -14.22 13.89 0.50
CA ASP A 144 -15.54 13.26 0.56
C ASP A 144 -16.62 14.11 -0.16
N ILE A 145 -17.84 13.57 -0.26
CA ILE A 145 -18.97 14.27 -0.89
C ILE A 145 -19.38 15.58 -0.19
N LYS A 146 -18.97 15.78 1.06
CA LYS A 146 -19.19 16.98 1.84
C LYS A 146 -18.04 17.98 1.72
N GLY A 147 -17.00 17.64 0.92
CA GLY A 147 -15.81 18.45 0.70
C GLY A 147 -14.83 18.45 1.89
N ASN A 148 -14.91 17.49 2.81
CA ASN A 148 -13.91 17.30 3.85
C ASN A 148 -12.69 16.59 3.25
N VAL A 149 -11.50 17.06 3.62
CA VAL A 149 -10.25 16.48 3.11
C VAL A 149 -9.94 15.19 3.88
N ASN A 150 -9.75 14.10 3.15
CA ASN A 150 -9.15 12.88 3.67
C ASN A 150 -7.69 13.16 4.04
N ASP A 151 -7.31 13.00 5.30
CA ASP A 151 -5.98 13.35 5.78
C ASP A 151 -4.89 12.45 5.17
N ALA A 152 -3.76 13.04 4.85
CA ALA A 152 -2.61 12.33 4.27
C ALA A 152 -1.45 12.11 5.25
N HIS A 153 -1.52 12.66 6.45
CA HIS A 153 -0.47 12.44 7.43
C HIS A 153 -0.44 10.96 7.80
N TYR A 154 0.74 10.39 7.77
CA TYR A 154 0.96 8.97 8.07
C TYR A 154 0.08 8.01 7.23
N ILE A 155 -0.31 8.42 6.01
CA ILE A 155 -1.23 7.62 5.17
C ILE A 155 -0.67 6.23 4.85
N TYR A 156 0.66 6.10 4.75
CA TYR A 156 1.33 4.82 4.58
C TYR A 156 1.12 3.91 5.81
N GLU A 157 1.31 4.45 7.02
CA GLU A 157 1.08 3.69 8.25
C GLU A 157 -0.39 3.32 8.43
N ARG A 158 -1.31 4.23 8.06
CA ARG A 158 -2.74 3.95 8.01
C ARG A 158 -3.04 2.72 7.15
N ALA A 159 -2.47 2.66 5.95
CA ALA A 159 -2.66 1.52 5.06
C ALA A 159 -2.11 0.22 5.65
N MET A 160 -0.94 0.25 6.27
CA MET A 160 -0.36 -0.93 6.94
C MET A 160 -1.22 -1.41 8.11
N MET A 161 -1.71 -0.50 8.95
CA MET A 161 -2.57 -0.84 10.08
C MET A 161 -3.92 -1.41 9.61
N ALA A 162 -4.52 -0.81 8.57
CA ALA A 162 -5.73 -1.32 7.96
C ALA A 162 -5.53 -2.73 7.39
N ALA A 163 -4.40 -2.95 6.69
CA ALA A 163 -4.06 -4.26 6.15
C ALA A 163 -3.89 -5.33 7.25
N SER A 164 -3.19 -5.01 8.33
CA SER A 164 -3.03 -5.91 9.47
C SER A 164 -4.38 -6.27 10.10
N LYS A 165 -5.24 -5.27 10.38
CA LYS A 165 -6.58 -5.51 10.95
C LYS A 165 -7.47 -6.33 10.03
N THR A 166 -7.52 -6.00 8.75
CA THR A 166 -8.31 -6.76 7.76
C THR A 166 -7.80 -8.22 7.66
N GLY A 167 -6.48 -8.41 7.67
CA GLY A 167 -5.89 -9.75 7.67
C GLY A 167 -6.24 -10.54 8.93
N GLN A 168 -6.17 -9.94 10.10
CA GLN A 168 -6.54 -10.56 11.38
C GLN A 168 -8.01 -11.00 11.39
N GLN A 169 -8.94 -10.16 10.92
CA GLN A 169 -10.37 -10.51 10.82
C GLN A 169 -10.63 -11.71 9.90
N ARG A 170 -9.76 -11.92 8.92
CA ARG A 170 -9.82 -13.06 7.97
C ARG A 170 -9.00 -14.26 8.42
N GLY A 171 -8.38 -14.22 9.61
CA GLY A 171 -7.51 -15.28 10.11
C GLY A 171 -6.18 -15.42 9.37
N TRP A 172 -5.76 -14.40 8.64
CA TRP A 172 -4.50 -14.39 7.91
C TRP A 172 -3.31 -14.07 8.81
N LYS A 173 -2.13 -14.56 8.41
CA LYS A 173 -0.89 -14.27 9.13
C LYS A 173 -0.55 -12.77 9.03
N ASP A 174 -0.15 -12.17 10.13
CA ASP A 174 0.33 -10.79 10.12
C ASP A 174 1.65 -10.68 9.35
N ALA A 175 1.70 -9.76 8.39
CA ALA A 175 2.87 -9.59 7.54
C ALA A 175 4.10 -9.08 8.32
N GLN A 176 3.91 -8.33 9.39
CA GLN A 176 5.01 -7.84 10.23
C GLN A 176 5.60 -8.98 11.06
N GLU A 177 4.75 -9.84 11.63
CA GLU A 177 5.18 -11.03 12.37
C GLU A 177 5.96 -12.00 11.47
N VAL A 178 5.45 -12.25 10.25
CA VAL A 178 6.15 -13.08 9.26
C VAL A 178 7.50 -12.47 8.89
N SER A 179 7.56 -11.16 8.66
CA SER A 179 8.81 -10.45 8.35
C SER A 179 9.80 -10.52 9.52
N GLN A 180 9.34 -10.33 10.76
CA GLN A 180 10.21 -10.40 11.93
C GLN A 180 10.76 -11.81 12.11
N ARG A 181 9.90 -12.83 12.07
CA ARG A 181 10.34 -14.23 12.15
C ARG A 181 11.38 -14.59 11.09
N ASN A 182 11.20 -14.13 9.84
CA ASN A 182 12.17 -14.38 8.77
C ASN A 182 13.51 -13.69 9.06
N LYS A 183 13.50 -12.46 9.58
CA LYS A 183 14.72 -11.76 10.00
C LYS A 183 15.44 -12.48 11.13
N ASP A 184 14.70 -12.94 12.13
CA ASP A 184 15.26 -13.67 13.27
C ASP A 184 15.88 -15.00 12.82
N MET A 185 15.23 -15.73 11.91
CA MET A 185 15.75 -16.95 11.31
C MET A 185 17.04 -16.67 10.53
N ILE A 186 17.06 -15.67 9.66
CA ILE A 186 18.27 -15.29 8.89
C ILE A 186 19.42 -14.92 9.85
N ALA A 187 19.13 -14.11 10.88
CA ALA A 187 20.14 -13.72 11.86
C ALA A 187 20.71 -14.96 12.61
N GLN A 188 19.86 -15.89 12.99
CA GLN A 188 20.24 -17.11 13.67
C GLN A 188 21.11 -18.02 12.78
N ASP A 189 20.76 -18.17 11.51
CA ASP A 189 21.53 -18.93 10.52
C ASP A 189 22.91 -18.29 10.29
N CYS A 190 22.96 -16.96 10.13
CA CYS A 190 24.21 -16.21 10.02
C CYS A 190 25.12 -16.42 11.24
N LEU A 191 24.57 -16.33 12.45
CA LEU A 191 25.31 -16.55 13.69
C LEU A 191 25.78 -18.01 13.82
N SER A 192 24.96 -18.98 13.41
CA SER A 192 25.31 -20.41 13.45
C SER A 192 26.47 -20.72 12.51
N VAL A 193 26.52 -20.10 11.33
CA VAL A 193 27.67 -20.25 10.41
C VAL A 193 28.91 -19.62 11.01
N LEU A 194 28.82 -18.41 11.56
CA LEU A 194 29.96 -17.73 12.21
C LEU A 194 30.52 -18.53 13.39
N ALA A 195 29.66 -19.11 14.23
CA ALA A 195 30.06 -19.88 15.41
C ALA A 195 30.85 -21.16 15.08
N ARG A 196 30.68 -21.70 13.87
CA ARG A 196 31.40 -22.90 13.38
C ARG A 196 32.75 -22.58 12.75
N MET A 197 33.07 -21.30 12.54
CA MET A 197 34.30 -20.87 11.88
C MET A 197 35.41 -20.63 12.92
N PRO A 198 36.56 -21.32 12.80
CA PRO A 198 37.69 -21.08 13.72
C PRO A 198 38.27 -19.67 13.59
N ARG A 199 38.21 -19.13 12.40
CA ARG A 199 38.60 -17.77 12.03
C ARG A 199 37.65 -17.25 10.97
N PHE A 200 37.24 -15.98 11.06
CA PHE A 200 36.37 -15.35 10.07
C PHE A 200 37.08 -15.22 8.72
N ASP A 201 36.42 -15.72 7.67
CA ASP A 201 36.78 -15.56 6.27
C ASP A 201 35.53 -15.30 5.44
N TRP A 202 35.51 -14.20 4.66
CA TRP A 202 34.36 -13.81 3.86
C TRP A 202 33.98 -14.84 2.80
N GLY A 203 34.98 -15.43 2.10
CA GLY A 203 34.72 -16.38 1.06
C GLY A 203 34.09 -17.67 1.61
N LEU A 204 34.61 -18.17 2.73
CA LEU A 204 34.05 -19.33 3.42
C LEU A 204 32.67 -19.04 3.99
N TYR A 205 32.48 -17.86 4.59
CA TYR A 205 31.19 -17.44 5.17
C TYR A 205 30.08 -17.39 4.11
N THR A 206 30.31 -16.69 3.00
CA THR A 206 29.35 -16.61 1.90
C THR A 206 29.07 -17.98 1.28
N LYS A 207 30.09 -18.82 1.11
CA LYS A 207 29.92 -20.19 0.62
C LYS A 207 29.05 -21.04 1.54
N CYS A 208 29.26 -20.96 2.86
CA CYS A 208 28.43 -21.67 3.83
C CYS A 208 26.98 -21.19 3.83
N LEU A 209 26.72 -19.88 3.73
CA LEU A 209 25.37 -19.34 3.62
C LEU A 209 24.69 -19.81 2.33
N THR A 210 25.41 -19.83 1.20
CA THR A 210 24.86 -20.34 -0.07
C THR A 210 24.51 -21.83 0.03
N GLN A 211 25.30 -22.64 0.74
CA GLN A 211 25.01 -24.06 0.94
C GLN A 211 23.71 -24.33 1.72
N ILE A 212 23.33 -23.42 2.62
CA ILE A 212 22.07 -23.50 3.36
C ILE A 212 20.91 -22.74 2.69
N GLY A 213 21.11 -22.31 1.42
CA GLY A 213 20.03 -21.81 0.57
C GLY A 213 19.90 -20.28 0.46
N TYR A 214 20.87 -19.51 0.99
CA TYR A 214 20.85 -18.06 0.83
C TYR A 214 21.55 -17.63 -0.47
N ASP A 215 20.93 -16.70 -1.18
CA ASP A 215 21.59 -15.94 -2.26
C ASP A 215 22.32 -14.74 -1.64
N VAL A 216 23.67 -14.83 -1.62
CA VAL A 216 24.51 -13.84 -0.94
C VAL A 216 25.10 -12.88 -1.94
N CYS A 217 24.60 -11.63 -1.93
CA CYS A 217 25.14 -10.54 -2.73
C CYS A 217 25.99 -9.60 -1.85
N LEU A 218 27.27 -9.47 -2.13
CA LEU A 218 28.15 -8.49 -1.53
C LEU A 218 27.92 -7.13 -2.22
N LEU A 219 27.10 -6.29 -1.60
CA LEU A 219 26.95 -4.92 -2.05
C LEU A 219 28.17 -4.13 -1.58
N TYR A 220 29.05 -3.75 -2.50
CA TYR A 220 30.03 -2.70 -2.27
C TYR A 220 29.29 -1.36 -2.17
N THR A 221 28.90 -0.99 -0.96
CA THR A 221 28.50 0.39 -0.71
C THR A 221 29.76 1.25 -0.79
N SER A 222 29.77 2.27 -1.65
CA SER A 222 30.79 3.31 -1.58
C SER A 222 30.85 3.81 -0.13
N PRO A 223 32.05 3.97 0.47
CA PRO A 223 32.16 4.47 1.83
C PRO A 223 31.39 5.78 1.94
N SER A 224 30.58 5.89 3.01
CA SER A 224 29.87 7.14 3.29
C SER A 224 30.87 8.29 3.36
N PRO A 225 30.55 9.51 2.89
CA PRO A 225 31.41 10.67 3.07
C PRO A 225 31.82 10.92 4.53
N ARG A 226 31.18 10.26 5.51
CA ARG A 226 31.56 10.28 6.93
C ARG A 226 32.68 9.30 7.28
N ASP A 227 32.96 8.31 6.43
CA ASP A 227 33.96 7.26 6.69
C ASP A 227 35.33 7.62 6.10
N THR A 228 35.46 8.79 5.50
CA THR A 228 36.70 9.31 4.89
C THR A 228 37.38 10.37 5.73
N ARG A 229 37.27 10.32 7.08
CA ARG A 229 38.04 11.18 7.99
C ARG A 229 39.13 10.40 8.70
#